data_d13d42e1d848d9464cb623a88ed88259
#
_entry.id   d13d42e1d848d9464cb623a88ed88259
#
_cell.length_a   1.000
_cell.length_b   1.000
_cell.length_c   1.000
_cell.angle_alpha   90.00
_cell.angle_beta   90.00
_cell.angle_gamma   90.00
#
_symmetry.space_group_name_H-M   'P 1'
#
loop_
_entity.id
_entity.type
_entity.pdbx_description
1 polymer ?
#
loop_
_entity_poly.entity_id
_entity_poly.type
_entity_poly.pdbx_seq_one_letter_code
_entity_poly.pdbx_strand_id
1 'polypeptide(L)'
;VIENVPFLLSDTVGFIRKLPHQLVEAFKSTLDEVREADILMHVVDISHPNFEEHIKVVEETLKDIKAIDKPIFVVFNKIDAYRYEEYDEFSLTPKQQVNYTLEEFKNSWIAKENTPCIFISAKNKIGIDKLRGDLYKMVAEIHAGRYPFDNFLW
;
A
#
# COMPACT_ATOMS: atom_id res chain seq x y z
N VAL A 1 16.40 16.57 -11.06
CA VAL A 1 16.29 17.53 -9.96
C VAL A 1 14.95 17.27 -9.32
N ILE A 2 14.94 16.70 -8.14
CA ILE A 2 13.72 16.50 -7.35
C ILE A 2 13.45 17.86 -6.71
N GLU A 3 12.40 18.52 -7.15
CA GLU A 3 11.93 19.76 -6.55
C GLU A 3 11.60 19.50 -5.08
N ASN A 4 12.08 20.37 -4.18
CA ASN A 4 12.02 20.15 -2.73
C ASN A 4 10.61 20.39 -2.18
N VAL A 5 9.68 19.48 -2.39
CA VAL A 5 8.43 19.50 -1.64
C VAL A 5 8.62 18.70 -0.35
N PRO A 6 8.64 19.36 0.81
CA PRO A 6 8.82 18.66 2.08
C PRO A 6 7.55 17.87 2.43
N PHE A 7 7.71 16.67 2.98
CA PHE A 7 6.63 15.90 3.55
C PHE A 7 7.11 15.12 4.78
N LEU A 8 6.19 14.76 5.65
CA LEU A 8 6.43 13.93 6.81
C LEU A 8 6.01 12.50 6.49
N LEU A 9 6.92 11.55 6.68
CA LEU A 9 6.63 10.12 6.61
C LEU A 9 6.55 9.57 8.03
N SER A 10 5.38 9.07 8.42
CA SER A 10 5.17 8.41 9.70
C SER A 10 5.06 6.90 9.47
N ASP A 11 5.84 6.13 10.23
CA ASP A 11 5.73 4.68 10.26
C ASP A 11 4.78 4.27 11.38
N THR A 12 3.81 3.43 11.06
CA THR A 12 2.79 3.00 12.01
C THR A 12 3.07 1.58 12.51
N VAL A 13 2.56 1.25 13.69
CA VAL A 13 2.54 -0.14 14.16
C VAL A 13 1.67 -0.96 13.19
N GLY A 14 2.21 -2.03 12.62
CA GLY A 14 1.49 -2.87 11.66
C GLY A 14 0.16 -3.40 12.20
N PHE A 15 -0.81 -3.61 11.31
CA PHE A 15 -2.12 -4.16 11.68
C PHE A 15 -1.97 -5.55 12.26
N ILE A 16 -2.27 -5.70 13.55
CA ILE A 16 -2.20 -6.96 14.29
C ILE A 16 -3.63 -7.52 14.42
N ARG A 17 -3.86 -8.72 13.89
CA ARG A 17 -5.17 -9.39 13.84
C ARG A 17 -5.87 -9.60 15.20
N LYS A 18 -5.12 -9.56 16.31
CA LYS A 18 -5.65 -9.67 17.67
C LYS A 18 -4.80 -8.76 18.57
N LEU A 19 -5.27 -7.56 18.78
CA LEU A 19 -4.68 -6.63 19.75
C LEU A 19 -5.02 -7.11 21.17
N PRO A 20 -4.02 -7.43 22.01
CA PRO A 20 -4.24 -7.54 23.44
C PRO A 20 -4.83 -6.23 23.97
N HIS A 21 -5.78 -6.29 24.90
CA HIS A 21 -6.44 -5.11 25.46
C HIS A 21 -5.47 -4.03 25.96
N GLN A 22 -4.26 -4.40 26.36
CA GLN A 22 -3.20 -3.49 26.81
C GLN A 22 -2.54 -2.67 25.69
N LEU A 23 -2.68 -3.07 24.41
CA LEU A 23 -2.14 -2.37 23.24
C LEU A 23 -3.17 -1.48 22.55
N VAL A 24 -4.42 -1.46 23.02
CA VAL A 24 -5.52 -0.69 22.40
C VAL A 24 -5.23 0.81 22.40
N GLU A 25 -4.59 1.35 23.45
CA GLU A 25 -4.28 2.78 23.51
C GLU A 25 -3.15 3.18 22.56
N ALA A 26 -2.09 2.37 22.46
CA ALA A 26 -1.02 2.60 21.49
C ALA A 26 -1.55 2.48 20.05
N PHE A 27 -2.51 1.58 19.82
CA PHE A 27 -3.16 1.45 18.52
C PHE A 27 -4.10 2.60 18.21
N LYS A 28 -4.77 3.20 19.20
CA LYS A 28 -5.59 4.39 19.01
C LYS A 28 -4.77 5.59 18.54
N SER A 29 -3.59 5.85 19.13
CA SER A 29 -2.73 6.94 18.66
C SER A 29 -2.25 6.70 17.21
N THR A 30 -1.94 5.46 16.85
CA THR A 30 -1.63 5.07 15.48
C THR A 30 -2.81 5.33 14.53
N LEU A 31 -4.04 5.04 14.97
CA LEU A 31 -5.24 5.33 14.18
C LEU A 31 -5.50 6.83 14.02
N ASP A 32 -5.15 7.64 14.99
CA ASP A 32 -5.24 9.10 14.89
C ASP A 32 -4.24 9.66 13.87
N GLU A 33 -3.00 9.16 13.83
CA GLU A 33 -2.04 9.48 12.76
C GLU A 33 -2.57 9.12 11.37
N VAL A 34 -3.20 7.94 11.22
CA VAL A 34 -3.82 7.53 9.96
C VAL A 34 -4.97 8.47 9.57
N ARG A 35 -5.77 8.95 10.52
CA ARG A 35 -6.84 9.91 10.25
C ARG A 35 -6.32 11.27 9.83
N GLU A 36 -5.18 11.71 10.33
CA GLU A 36 -4.58 13.01 10.04
C GLU A 36 -3.73 12.99 8.76
N ALA A 37 -3.25 11.83 8.33
CA ALA A 37 -2.43 11.69 7.13
C ALA A 37 -3.16 12.17 5.87
N ASP A 38 -2.43 12.78 4.94
CA ASP A 38 -2.95 13.23 3.64
C ASP A 38 -2.94 12.09 2.61
N ILE A 39 -2.00 11.15 2.74
CA ILE A 39 -1.85 9.97 1.89
C ILE A 39 -1.61 8.77 2.80
N LEU A 40 -2.23 7.66 2.48
CA LEU A 40 -1.95 6.38 3.12
C LEU A 40 -1.13 5.51 2.20
N MET A 41 0.04 5.07 2.66
CA MET A 41 0.85 4.08 1.94
C MET A 41 0.63 2.71 2.57
N HIS A 42 -0.12 1.85 1.89
CA HIS A 42 -0.40 0.49 2.33
C HIS A 42 0.66 -0.48 1.81
N VAL A 43 1.58 -0.89 2.66
CA VAL A 43 2.64 -1.84 2.31
C VAL A 43 2.17 -3.26 2.57
N VAL A 44 2.13 -4.07 1.51
CA VAL A 44 1.61 -5.45 1.51
C VAL A 44 2.75 -6.44 1.25
N ASP A 45 2.87 -7.45 2.07
CA ASP A 45 3.77 -8.59 1.85
C ASP A 45 3.11 -9.58 0.88
N ILE A 46 3.45 -9.49 -0.43
CA ILE A 46 2.86 -10.36 -1.47
C ILE A 46 3.31 -11.82 -1.37
N SER A 47 4.38 -12.10 -0.62
CA SER A 47 4.85 -13.48 -0.40
C SER A 47 4.01 -14.25 0.62
N HIS A 48 3.16 -13.53 1.38
CA HIS A 48 2.29 -14.17 2.37
C HIS A 48 1.05 -14.79 1.69
N PRO A 49 0.69 -16.05 1.95
CA PRO A 49 -0.40 -16.73 1.23
C PRO A 49 -1.77 -16.08 1.43
N ASN A 50 -1.98 -15.33 2.51
CA ASN A 50 -3.25 -14.67 2.84
C ASN A 50 -3.18 -13.14 2.68
N PHE A 51 -2.33 -12.61 1.82
CA PHE A 51 -2.16 -11.15 1.72
C PHE A 51 -3.44 -10.43 1.26
N GLU A 52 -4.26 -11.05 0.42
CA GLU A 52 -5.54 -10.47 -0.01
C GLU A 52 -6.53 -10.32 1.15
N GLU A 53 -6.55 -11.29 2.07
CA GLU A 53 -7.35 -11.18 3.29
C GLU A 53 -6.83 -10.06 4.20
N HIS A 54 -5.49 -9.89 4.26
CA HIS A 54 -4.90 -8.78 5.00
C HIS A 54 -5.31 -7.41 4.41
N ILE A 55 -5.35 -7.29 3.09
CA ILE A 55 -5.82 -6.06 2.42
C ILE A 55 -7.27 -5.75 2.84
N LYS A 56 -8.16 -6.74 2.79
CA LYS A 56 -9.56 -6.56 3.19
C LYS A 56 -9.70 -6.11 4.65
N VAL A 57 -8.94 -6.73 5.56
CA VAL A 57 -8.95 -6.32 6.99
C VAL A 57 -8.51 -4.87 7.17
N VAL A 58 -7.51 -4.42 6.43
CA VAL A 58 -7.07 -3.02 6.46
C VAL A 58 -8.15 -2.10 5.90
N GLU A 59 -8.76 -2.43 4.76
CA GLU A 59 -9.85 -1.65 4.17
C GLU A 59 -11.06 -1.52 5.11
N GLU A 60 -11.46 -2.61 5.77
CA GLU A 60 -12.53 -2.60 6.78
C GLU A 60 -12.18 -1.69 7.95
N THR A 61 -10.95 -1.79 8.45
CA THR A 61 -10.48 -0.92 9.54
C THR A 61 -10.46 0.55 9.12
N LEU A 62 -10.00 0.87 7.89
CA LEU A 62 -10.03 2.24 7.38
C LEU A 62 -11.46 2.80 7.26
N LYS A 63 -12.44 1.96 6.92
CA LYS A 63 -13.86 2.33 6.95
C LYS A 63 -14.33 2.65 8.36
N ASP A 64 -14.02 1.78 9.33
CA ASP A 64 -14.42 1.94 10.72
C ASP A 64 -13.91 3.25 11.34
N ILE A 65 -12.67 3.63 11.00
CA ILE A 65 -12.07 4.88 11.47
C ILE A 65 -12.38 6.09 10.57
N LYS A 66 -13.21 5.94 9.53
CA LYS A 66 -13.58 6.98 8.56
C LYS A 66 -12.40 7.59 7.81
N ALA A 67 -11.41 6.76 7.46
CA ALA A 67 -10.22 7.14 6.71
C ALA A 67 -10.17 6.54 5.29
N ILE A 68 -11.25 5.88 4.85
CA ILE A 68 -11.30 5.20 3.54
C ILE A 68 -11.31 6.17 2.35
N ASP A 69 -11.75 7.41 2.55
CA ASP A 69 -11.82 8.43 1.50
C ASP A 69 -10.48 9.09 1.19
N LYS A 70 -9.43 8.72 1.92
CA LYS A 70 -8.08 9.23 1.68
C LYS A 70 -7.44 8.56 0.46
N PRO A 71 -6.54 9.28 -0.25
CA PRO A 71 -5.71 8.65 -1.27
C PRO A 71 -4.89 7.50 -0.68
N ILE A 72 -5.05 6.30 -1.22
CA ILE A 72 -4.30 5.12 -0.79
C ILE A 72 -3.36 4.71 -1.92
N PHE A 73 -2.07 4.57 -1.60
CA PHE A 73 -1.05 4.03 -2.49
C PHE A 73 -0.65 2.63 -2.03
N VAL A 74 -0.96 1.61 -2.81
CA VAL A 74 -0.66 0.21 -2.45
C VAL A 74 0.73 -0.18 -2.94
N VAL A 75 1.57 -0.62 -2.02
CA VAL A 75 2.94 -1.06 -2.30
C VAL A 75 3.07 -2.56 -2.03
N PHE A 76 3.04 -3.36 -3.09
CA PHE A 76 3.28 -4.79 -3.00
C PHE A 76 4.78 -5.06 -2.89
N ASN A 77 5.24 -5.38 -1.69
CA ASN A 77 6.64 -5.66 -1.40
C ASN A 77 6.93 -7.17 -1.38
N LYS A 78 8.20 -7.51 -1.46
CA LYS A 78 8.74 -8.88 -1.46
C LYS A 78 8.39 -9.70 -2.70
N ILE A 79 8.37 -9.04 -3.88
CA ILE A 79 8.18 -9.76 -5.16
C ILE A 79 9.27 -10.83 -5.41
N ASP A 80 10.43 -10.69 -4.78
CA ASP A 80 11.53 -11.65 -4.81
C ASP A 80 11.23 -12.96 -4.06
N ALA A 81 10.25 -12.93 -3.17
CA ALA A 81 9.81 -14.09 -2.39
C ALA A 81 8.41 -14.58 -2.82
N TYR A 82 7.82 -14.00 -3.87
CA TYR A 82 6.54 -14.45 -4.40
C TYR A 82 6.68 -15.88 -4.94
N ARG A 83 5.72 -16.74 -4.58
CA ARG A 83 5.70 -18.14 -5.00
C ARG A 83 4.58 -18.36 -6.00
N TYR A 84 4.92 -19.04 -7.09
CA TYR A 84 3.98 -19.52 -8.10
C TYR A 84 3.96 -21.04 -8.07
N GLU A 85 2.76 -21.62 -8.10
CA GLU A 85 2.53 -23.05 -8.24
C GLU A 85 1.62 -23.27 -9.46
N GLU A 86 2.05 -24.13 -10.37
CA GLU A 86 1.27 -24.44 -11.56
C GLU A 86 -0.09 -25.05 -11.17
N TYR A 87 -1.14 -24.54 -11.80
CA TYR A 87 -2.49 -25.02 -11.52
C TYR A 87 -2.77 -26.29 -12.34
N ASP A 88 -3.19 -27.36 -11.67
CA ASP A 88 -3.69 -28.56 -12.31
C ASP A 88 -5.12 -28.32 -12.79
N GLU A 89 -5.31 -28.25 -14.11
CA GLU A 89 -6.63 -28.04 -14.73
C GLU A 89 -7.64 -29.15 -14.43
N PHE A 90 -7.17 -30.32 -14.01
CA PHE A 90 -8.02 -31.46 -13.58
C PHE A 90 -8.34 -31.38 -12.08
N SER A 91 -7.84 -30.42 -11.36
CA SER A 91 -8.13 -30.24 -9.94
C SER A 91 -9.59 -29.83 -9.74
N LEU A 92 -10.24 -30.45 -8.75
CA LEU A 92 -11.58 -30.06 -8.30
C LEU A 92 -11.57 -28.81 -7.41
N THR A 93 -10.39 -28.32 -7.03
CA THR A 93 -10.26 -27.09 -6.23
C THR A 93 -10.14 -25.87 -7.14
N PRO A 94 -10.80 -24.76 -6.81
CA PRO A 94 -10.67 -23.52 -7.59
C PRO A 94 -9.23 -23.00 -7.55
N LYS A 95 -8.84 -22.27 -8.60
CA LYS A 95 -7.57 -21.55 -8.65
C LYS A 95 -7.39 -20.71 -7.38
N GLN A 96 -6.25 -20.91 -6.73
CA GLN A 96 -5.81 -20.11 -5.57
C GLN A 96 -4.81 -19.06 -6.04
N GLN A 97 -4.52 -18.11 -5.16
CA GLN A 97 -3.60 -17.02 -5.43
C GLN A 97 -2.21 -17.49 -5.91
N VAL A 98 -1.67 -18.55 -5.32
CA VAL A 98 -0.37 -19.14 -5.71
C VAL A 98 -0.36 -19.69 -7.15
N ASN A 99 -1.53 -19.89 -7.77
CA ASN A 99 -1.67 -20.36 -9.14
C ASN A 99 -1.69 -19.23 -10.19
N TYR A 100 -1.50 -17.97 -9.77
CA TYR A 100 -1.32 -16.84 -10.67
C TYR A 100 0.16 -16.46 -10.72
N THR A 101 0.67 -16.28 -11.92
CA THR A 101 2.01 -15.72 -12.09
C THR A 101 2.06 -14.30 -11.55
N LEU A 102 3.25 -13.81 -11.19
CA LEU A 102 3.41 -12.43 -10.75
C LEU A 102 2.93 -11.42 -11.81
N GLU A 103 3.09 -11.73 -13.10
CA GLU A 103 2.64 -10.87 -14.21
C GLU A 103 1.11 -10.83 -14.30
N GLU A 104 0.43 -11.98 -14.21
CA GLU A 104 -1.04 -12.03 -14.18
C GLU A 104 -1.58 -11.25 -12.98
N PHE A 105 -0.95 -11.41 -11.83
CA PHE A 105 -1.34 -10.69 -10.62
C PHE A 105 -1.14 -9.17 -10.76
N LYS A 106 0.01 -8.72 -11.27
CA LYS A 106 0.27 -7.32 -11.58
C LYS A 106 -0.79 -6.73 -12.50
N ASN A 107 -1.10 -7.43 -13.59
CA ASN A 107 -2.07 -6.99 -14.57
C ASN A 107 -3.48 -6.86 -13.96
N SER A 108 -3.88 -7.79 -13.09
CA SER A 108 -5.17 -7.74 -12.41
C SER A 108 -5.32 -6.54 -11.46
N TRP A 109 -4.24 -6.17 -10.78
CA TRP A 109 -4.23 -5.02 -9.87
C TRP A 109 -4.07 -3.67 -10.57
N ILE A 110 -3.25 -3.61 -11.62
CA ILE A 110 -3.10 -2.40 -12.45
C ILE A 110 -4.41 -2.07 -13.17
N ALA A 111 -5.18 -3.09 -13.57
CA ALA A 111 -6.48 -2.92 -14.20
C ALA A 111 -7.60 -2.45 -13.25
N LYS A 112 -7.40 -2.53 -11.93
CA LYS A 112 -8.34 -1.94 -10.95
C LYS A 112 -8.25 -0.42 -11.03
N GLU A 113 -9.22 0.20 -11.68
CA GLU A 113 -9.35 1.65 -11.76
C GLU A 113 -9.39 2.27 -10.34
N ASN A 114 -8.66 3.36 -10.16
CA ASN A 114 -8.62 4.22 -8.97
C ASN A 114 -7.75 3.80 -7.78
N THR A 115 -7.00 2.70 -7.84
CA THR A 115 -6.06 2.39 -6.75
C THR A 115 -4.64 2.36 -7.30
N PRO A 116 -3.85 3.44 -7.14
CA PRO A 116 -2.46 3.44 -7.55
C PRO A 116 -1.68 2.36 -6.80
N CYS A 117 -0.95 1.52 -7.54
CA CYS A 117 -0.18 0.45 -6.94
C CYS A 117 1.18 0.28 -7.60
N ILE A 118 2.12 -0.26 -6.85
CA ILE A 118 3.46 -0.59 -7.32
C ILE A 118 3.94 -1.92 -6.73
N PHE A 119 4.76 -2.62 -7.48
CA PHE A 119 5.35 -3.90 -7.10
C PHE A 119 6.87 -3.73 -6.94
N ILE A 120 7.38 -4.02 -5.74
CA ILE A 120 8.77 -3.79 -5.37
C ILE A 120 9.40 -5.00 -4.67
N SER A 121 10.73 -5.03 -4.69
CA SER A 121 11.53 -5.75 -3.70
C SER A 121 12.41 -4.76 -2.97
N ALA A 122 12.07 -4.41 -1.75
CA ALA A 122 12.89 -3.55 -0.91
C ALA A 122 14.27 -4.17 -0.66
N LYS A 123 14.32 -5.50 -0.47
CA LYS A 123 15.55 -6.28 -0.26
C LYS A 123 16.51 -6.15 -1.44
N ASN A 124 16.00 -6.29 -2.66
CA ASN A 124 16.81 -6.27 -3.89
C ASN A 124 16.83 -4.88 -4.55
N LYS A 125 16.23 -3.87 -3.93
CA LYS A 125 16.11 -2.49 -4.44
C LYS A 125 15.39 -2.38 -5.80
N ILE A 126 14.52 -3.34 -6.12
CA ILE A 126 13.74 -3.35 -7.37
C ILE A 126 12.52 -2.44 -7.20
N GLY A 127 12.28 -1.54 -8.15
CA GLY A 127 11.11 -0.65 -8.18
C GLY A 127 11.18 0.53 -7.20
N ILE A 128 12.26 0.72 -6.45
CA ILE A 128 12.38 1.78 -5.43
C ILE A 128 12.39 3.18 -6.05
N ASP A 129 13.10 3.38 -7.17
CA ASP A 129 13.15 4.69 -7.81
C ASP A 129 11.79 5.09 -8.39
N LYS A 130 11.06 4.12 -8.94
CA LYS A 130 9.68 4.33 -9.39
C LYS A 130 8.76 4.66 -8.21
N LEU A 131 8.86 3.92 -7.08
CA LEU A 131 8.12 4.21 -5.86
C LEU A 131 8.33 5.65 -5.40
N ARG A 132 9.60 6.11 -5.35
CA ARG A 132 9.93 7.49 -4.98
C ARG A 132 9.31 8.50 -5.92
N GLY A 133 9.38 8.25 -7.23
CA GLY A 133 8.81 9.14 -8.24
C GLY A 133 7.29 9.23 -8.15
N ASP A 134 6.61 8.10 -7.98
CA ASP A 134 5.14 8.06 -7.89
C ASP A 134 4.65 8.70 -6.58
N LEU A 135 5.31 8.41 -5.46
CA LEU A 135 5.00 9.05 -4.17
C LEU A 135 5.21 10.57 -4.23
N TYR A 136 6.33 11.01 -4.83
CA TYR A 136 6.61 12.44 -4.99
C TYR A 136 5.52 13.16 -5.79
N LYS A 137 5.04 12.55 -6.88
CA LYS A 137 3.93 13.13 -7.68
C LYS A 137 2.68 13.30 -6.84
N MET A 138 2.29 12.29 -6.07
CA MET A 138 1.11 12.36 -5.19
C MET A 138 1.26 13.47 -4.15
N VAL A 139 2.44 13.58 -3.53
CA VAL A 139 2.73 14.65 -2.55
C VAL A 139 2.67 16.02 -3.20
N ALA A 140 3.28 16.18 -4.38
CA ALA A 140 3.30 17.45 -5.12
C ALA A 140 1.90 17.90 -5.53
N GLU A 141 1.03 16.98 -5.96
CA GLU A 141 -0.37 17.26 -6.32
C GLU A 141 -1.16 17.78 -5.11
N ILE A 142 -1.02 17.13 -3.96
CA ILE A 142 -1.70 17.55 -2.72
C ILE A 142 -1.15 18.90 -2.25
N HIS A 143 0.16 19.10 -2.32
CA HIS A 143 0.79 20.35 -1.96
C HIS A 143 0.32 21.50 -2.84
N ALA A 144 0.28 21.31 -4.16
CA ALA A 144 -0.22 22.31 -5.10
C ALA A 144 -1.69 22.66 -4.86
N GLY A 145 -2.52 21.67 -4.50
CA GLY A 145 -3.92 21.91 -4.12
C GLY A 145 -4.08 22.69 -2.82
N ARG A 146 -3.17 22.51 -1.86
CA ARG A 146 -3.21 23.20 -0.54
C ARG A 146 -2.61 24.60 -0.59
N TYR A 147 -1.60 24.79 -1.45
CA TYR A 147 -0.87 26.06 -1.60
C TYR A 147 -0.84 26.53 -3.05
N PRO A 148 -1.98 26.92 -3.64
CA PRO A 148 -2.10 27.23 -5.07
C PRO A 148 -1.33 28.49 -5.53
N PHE A 149 -0.81 29.28 -4.57
CA PHE A 149 -0.09 30.53 -4.83
C PHE A 149 1.41 30.45 -4.54
N ASP A 150 1.91 29.34 -4.05
CA ASP A 150 3.34 29.13 -3.90
C ASP A 150 3.96 28.81 -5.25
N ASN A 151 4.34 29.89 -5.97
CA ASN A 151 5.28 29.78 -7.07
C ASN A 151 6.61 29.34 -6.45
N PHE A 152 6.96 28.07 -6.57
CA PHE A 152 8.28 27.54 -6.21
C PHE A 152 9.35 28.15 -7.11
N LEU A 153 9.74 29.38 -6.81
CA LEU A 153 10.95 30.04 -7.31
C LEU A 153 12.04 29.85 -6.26
N TRP A 154 12.72 28.68 -6.31
CA TRP A 154 14.02 28.46 -5.65
C TRP A 154 14.94 27.66 -6.56
#